data_a7653cc8c555f44e32026565dc853aa4
#
_entry.id   a7653cc8c555f44e32026565dc853aa4
#
_cell.length_a   1.000
_cell.length_b   1.000
_cell.length_c   1.000
_cell.angle_alpha   90.00
_cell.angle_beta   90.00
_cell.angle_gamma   90.00
#
_symmetry.space_group_name_H-M   'P 1'
#
loop_
_entity.id
_entity.type
_entity.pdbx_description
1 polymer ?
#
loop_
_entity_poly.entity_id
_entity_poly.type
_entity_poly.pdbx_seq_one_letter_code
_entity_poly.pdbx_strand_id
1 'polypeptide(L)'
;MSEYVRKVGRDKVRRFEDEEYWARPLPSWGDPNARLLIIGLAPAAHGGNRTGRMFTGDSSGDWLAKAMHETGFANMPTSTSKDDGLTLRDAYVTAAVRCAPPGNKPLPSELHNCSRYLVSELKLLDKVRVVLALGKIGFDAYCRTTGAKRLVFGHGARYNLDGKVLLASYHPSRQNTNTGRLTWKMWLKVFRTSRAILENDRA
;
A
#
# COMPACT_ATOMS: atom_id res chain seq x y z
N MET A 1 -16.48 -8.96 2.24
CA MET A 1 -15.13 -9.31 1.67
C MET A 1 -14.67 -10.75 1.95
N SER A 2 -14.79 -11.28 3.15
CA SER A 2 -14.25 -12.63 3.49
C SER A 2 -14.81 -13.77 2.63
N GLU A 3 -16.10 -13.75 2.32
CA GLU A 3 -16.70 -14.74 1.41
C GLU A 3 -16.19 -14.59 -0.03
N TYR A 4 -16.08 -13.36 -0.53
CA TYR A 4 -15.57 -13.06 -1.86
C TYR A 4 -14.12 -13.55 -2.04
N VAL A 5 -13.23 -13.28 -1.08
CA VAL A 5 -11.82 -13.73 -1.20
C VAL A 5 -11.69 -15.25 -1.20
N ARG A 6 -12.54 -15.98 -0.42
CA ARG A 6 -12.59 -17.44 -0.46
C ARG A 6 -13.15 -17.97 -1.79
N LYS A 7 -14.20 -17.32 -2.31
CA LYS A 7 -14.74 -17.67 -3.64
C LYS A 7 -13.67 -17.51 -4.71
N VAL A 8 -12.96 -16.38 -4.76
CA VAL A 8 -11.86 -16.15 -5.71
C VAL A 8 -10.74 -17.18 -5.54
N GLY A 9 -10.45 -17.62 -4.31
CA GLY A 9 -9.45 -18.65 -4.04
C GLY A 9 -9.86 -20.04 -4.53
N ARG A 10 -11.17 -20.36 -4.57
CA ARG A 10 -11.68 -21.60 -5.16
C ARG A 10 -11.79 -21.54 -6.68
N ASP A 11 -12.40 -20.48 -7.20
CA ASP A 11 -12.73 -20.34 -8.62
C ASP A 11 -11.49 -20.05 -9.48
N LYS A 12 -10.49 -19.40 -8.88
CA LYS A 12 -9.20 -19.03 -9.49
C LYS A 12 -9.37 -18.38 -10.89
N VAL A 13 -8.30 -18.19 -11.59
CA VAL A 13 -8.26 -17.87 -13.02
C VAL A 13 -7.29 -18.84 -13.68
N ARG A 14 -7.50 -19.20 -14.95
CA ARG A 14 -6.71 -20.18 -15.70
C ARG A 14 -5.20 -19.99 -15.54
N ARG A 15 -4.73 -18.76 -15.54
CA ARG A 15 -3.29 -18.43 -15.37
C ARG A 15 -2.70 -18.92 -14.05
N PHE A 16 -3.52 -19.09 -13.01
CA PHE A 16 -3.10 -19.42 -11.65
C PHE A 16 -3.91 -20.59 -11.07
N GLU A 17 -4.42 -21.48 -11.95
CA GLU A 17 -5.25 -22.62 -11.55
C GLU A 17 -4.50 -23.62 -10.66
N ASP A 18 -3.20 -23.79 -10.89
CA ASP A 18 -2.33 -24.68 -10.12
C ASP A 18 -1.80 -24.06 -8.82
N GLU A 19 -2.01 -22.75 -8.59
CA GLU A 19 -1.50 -22.08 -7.40
C GLU A 19 -2.48 -22.17 -6.23
N GLU A 20 -1.98 -22.36 -5.01
CA GLU A 20 -2.77 -22.22 -3.80
C GLU A 20 -2.92 -20.74 -3.44
N TYR A 21 -4.17 -20.27 -3.32
CA TYR A 21 -4.47 -18.90 -2.94
C TYR A 21 -4.50 -18.77 -1.41
N TRP A 22 -3.91 -17.68 -0.90
CA TRP A 22 -4.01 -17.30 0.51
C TRP A 22 -5.47 -17.15 0.99
N ALA A 23 -6.33 -16.53 0.19
CA ALA A 23 -7.79 -16.43 0.30
C ALA A 23 -8.35 -16.05 1.71
N ARG A 24 -7.62 -15.21 2.46
CA ARG A 24 -7.97 -14.72 3.79
C ARG A 24 -7.44 -13.30 4.01
N PRO A 25 -7.78 -12.60 5.12
CA PRO A 25 -7.24 -11.27 5.39
C PRO A 25 -5.71 -11.25 5.37
N LEU A 26 -5.11 -10.23 4.75
CA LEU A 26 -3.67 -10.08 4.67
C LEU A 26 -3.12 -9.30 5.87
N PRO A 27 -1.98 -9.71 6.43
CA PRO A 27 -1.21 -8.87 7.34
C PRO A 27 -0.58 -7.70 6.60
N SER A 28 -0.27 -6.63 7.31
CA SER A 28 0.72 -5.65 6.86
C SER A 28 2.12 -6.23 7.02
N TRP A 29 3.11 -5.63 6.36
CA TRP A 29 4.45 -6.17 6.37
C TRP A 29 5.51 -5.07 6.16
N GLY A 30 6.72 -5.34 6.55
CA GLY A 30 7.86 -4.45 6.40
C GLY A 30 8.69 -4.33 7.67
N ASP A 31 9.44 -3.24 7.78
CA ASP A 31 10.30 -2.94 8.92
C ASP A 31 9.45 -2.42 10.10
N PRO A 32 9.43 -3.07 11.27
CA PRO A 32 8.69 -2.57 12.44
C PRO A 32 9.23 -1.22 12.99
N ASN A 33 10.46 -0.86 12.63
CA ASN A 33 11.08 0.43 12.96
C ASN A 33 10.96 1.46 11.83
N ALA A 34 10.08 1.25 10.87
CA ALA A 34 9.92 2.08 9.69
C ALA A 34 9.60 3.55 10.01
N ARG A 35 10.26 4.45 9.29
CA ARG A 35 9.91 5.87 9.27
C ARG A 35 9.00 6.23 8.09
N LEU A 36 8.89 5.36 7.07
CA LEU A 36 7.95 5.47 5.97
C LEU A 36 6.80 4.46 6.13
N LEU A 37 5.56 4.93 6.25
CA LEU A 37 4.36 4.11 6.18
C LEU A 37 3.68 4.30 4.83
N ILE A 38 3.47 3.20 4.09
CA ILE A 38 2.78 3.20 2.80
C ILE A 38 1.38 2.63 3.00
N ILE A 39 0.35 3.39 2.61
CA ILE A 39 -1.06 3.00 2.78
C ILE A 39 -1.72 2.83 1.41
N GLY A 40 -2.05 1.58 1.07
CA GLY A 40 -2.82 1.25 -0.13
C GLY A 40 -4.33 1.21 0.08
N LEU A 41 -5.05 0.79 -0.96
CA LEU A 41 -6.49 0.55 -0.91
C LEU A 41 -6.79 -0.81 -0.26
N ALA A 42 -6.36 -1.87 -0.92
CA ALA A 42 -6.73 -3.25 -0.64
C ALA A 42 -5.79 -4.22 -1.37
N PRO A 43 -5.72 -5.50 -0.97
CA PRO A 43 -5.15 -6.55 -1.80
C PRO A 43 -5.91 -6.71 -3.12
N ALA A 44 -5.20 -6.99 -4.20
CA ALA A 44 -5.81 -7.40 -5.47
C ALA A 44 -6.28 -8.87 -5.40
N ALA A 45 -7.40 -9.19 -6.07
CA ALA A 45 -8.02 -10.51 -6.05
C ALA A 45 -7.07 -11.65 -6.50
N HIS A 46 -6.27 -11.41 -7.55
CA HIS A 46 -5.29 -12.35 -8.10
C HIS A 46 -3.83 -11.93 -7.87
N GLY A 47 -3.61 -10.87 -7.08
CA GLY A 47 -2.32 -10.44 -6.56
C GLY A 47 -2.16 -10.83 -5.09
N GLY A 48 -2.28 -9.88 -4.17
CA GLY A 48 -2.13 -10.12 -2.73
C GLY A 48 -3.04 -11.21 -2.18
N ASN A 49 -4.31 -11.30 -2.61
CA ASN A 49 -5.21 -12.38 -2.17
C ASN A 49 -4.74 -13.77 -2.61
N ARG A 50 -3.98 -13.85 -3.69
CA ARG A 50 -3.32 -15.10 -4.13
C ARG A 50 -2.04 -15.36 -3.33
N THR A 51 -1.15 -14.38 -3.30
CA THR A 51 0.23 -14.55 -2.81
C THR A 51 0.39 -14.47 -1.29
N GLY A 52 -0.59 -13.92 -0.56
CA GLY A 52 -0.51 -13.75 0.89
C GLY A 52 0.23 -12.50 1.37
N ARG A 53 0.74 -11.65 0.46
CA ARG A 53 1.43 -10.39 0.78
C ARG A 53 0.85 -9.23 -0.02
N MET A 54 0.61 -8.07 0.64
CA MET A 54 0.11 -6.86 -0.03
C MET A 54 1.10 -6.38 -1.10
N PHE A 55 0.60 -5.87 -2.23
CA PHE A 55 1.40 -5.40 -3.36
C PHE A 55 2.38 -6.46 -3.88
N THR A 56 1.90 -7.68 -4.07
CA THR A 56 2.70 -8.81 -4.52
C THR A 56 1.96 -9.62 -5.58
N GLY A 57 2.67 -9.98 -6.66
CA GLY A 57 2.14 -10.83 -7.74
C GLY A 57 1.19 -10.12 -8.70
N ASP A 58 1.23 -8.80 -8.78
CA ASP A 58 0.52 -7.99 -9.76
C ASP A 58 1.33 -6.75 -10.17
N SER A 59 0.90 -6.06 -11.22
CA SER A 59 1.61 -4.90 -11.76
C SER A 59 1.76 -3.73 -10.79
N SER A 60 0.86 -3.58 -9.82
CA SER A 60 0.99 -2.55 -8.79
C SER A 60 2.11 -2.89 -7.81
N GLY A 61 2.26 -4.18 -7.50
CA GLY A 61 3.36 -4.71 -6.71
C GLY A 61 4.71 -4.51 -7.39
N ASP A 62 4.80 -4.79 -8.69
CA ASP A 62 6.02 -4.58 -9.49
C ASP A 62 6.46 -3.11 -9.46
N TRP A 63 5.52 -2.19 -9.65
CA TRP A 63 5.79 -0.75 -9.57
C TRP A 63 6.25 -0.33 -8.18
N LEU A 64 5.63 -0.85 -7.14
CA LEU A 64 5.98 -0.52 -5.76
C LEU A 64 7.37 -1.07 -5.41
N ALA A 65 7.64 -2.36 -5.63
CA ALA A 65 8.91 -2.99 -5.30
C ALA A 65 10.08 -2.32 -6.02
N LYS A 66 9.92 -2.02 -7.33
CA LYS A 66 10.93 -1.33 -8.13
C LYS A 66 11.23 0.07 -7.59
N ALA A 67 10.20 0.88 -7.27
CA ALA A 67 10.41 2.23 -6.73
C ALA A 67 11.06 2.20 -5.34
N MET A 68 10.64 1.27 -4.48
CA MET A 68 11.25 1.08 -3.16
C MET A 68 12.71 0.65 -3.27
N HIS A 69 13.05 -0.24 -4.20
CA HIS A 69 14.43 -0.67 -4.44
C HIS A 69 15.29 0.51 -4.95
N GLU A 70 14.83 1.25 -5.96
CA GLU A 70 15.55 2.41 -6.50
C GLU A 70 15.76 3.55 -5.47
N THR A 71 14.99 3.54 -4.39
CA THR A 71 15.09 4.55 -3.32
C THR A 71 15.60 4.00 -1.99
N GLY A 72 16.12 2.76 -1.98
CA GLY A 72 16.77 2.14 -0.83
C GLY A 72 15.81 1.69 0.29
N PHE A 73 14.51 1.55 0.00
CA PHE A 73 13.52 1.00 0.94
C PHE A 73 13.30 -0.51 0.79
N ALA A 74 13.82 -1.12 -0.27
CA ALA A 74 13.73 -2.57 -0.51
C ALA A 74 15.08 -3.14 -0.98
N ASN A 75 15.33 -4.41 -0.66
CA ASN A 75 16.56 -5.12 -1.05
C ASN A 75 16.55 -5.58 -2.52
N MET A 76 15.37 -5.69 -3.15
CA MET A 76 15.22 -6.16 -4.53
C MET A 76 14.05 -5.47 -5.24
N PRO A 77 14.06 -5.40 -6.60
CA PRO A 77 13.07 -4.65 -7.38
C PRO A 77 11.80 -5.43 -7.72
N THR A 78 11.63 -6.65 -7.27
CA THR A 78 10.53 -7.55 -7.64
C THR A 78 9.74 -8.00 -6.42
N SER A 79 8.43 -8.34 -6.63
CA SER A 79 7.53 -8.81 -5.58
C SER A 79 6.59 -9.87 -6.17
N THR A 80 6.97 -11.14 -6.11
CA THR A 80 6.29 -12.25 -6.79
C THR A 80 5.50 -13.15 -5.85
N SER A 81 6.02 -13.44 -4.66
CA SER A 81 5.37 -14.25 -3.61
C SER A 81 5.71 -13.71 -2.21
N LYS A 82 5.05 -14.20 -1.19
CA LYS A 82 5.37 -13.81 0.21
C LYS A 82 6.73 -14.31 0.67
N ASP A 83 7.24 -15.36 0.04
CA ASP A 83 8.48 -16.05 0.41
C ASP A 83 9.62 -15.82 -0.63
N ASP A 84 9.53 -14.77 -1.46
CA ASP A 84 10.48 -14.46 -2.54
C ASP A 84 11.79 -13.79 -2.07
N GLY A 85 11.96 -13.57 -0.77
CA GLY A 85 13.15 -12.92 -0.21
C GLY A 85 13.10 -11.39 -0.22
N LEU A 86 12.02 -10.76 -0.71
CA LEU A 86 11.85 -9.32 -0.62
C LEU A 86 11.72 -8.88 0.84
N THR A 87 12.60 -7.99 1.26
CA THR A 87 12.58 -7.34 2.57
C THR A 87 12.56 -5.83 2.43
N LEU A 88 11.92 -5.16 3.37
CA LEU A 88 11.88 -3.70 3.42
C LEU A 88 12.81 -3.18 4.51
N ARG A 89 13.42 -2.04 4.25
CA ARG A 89 14.23 -1.27 5.20
C ARG A 89 13.62 0.10 5.36
N ASP A 90 13.33 0.50 6.62
CA ASP A 90 12.80 1.82 6.94
C ASP A 90 11.43 2.12 6.28
N ALA A 91 10.73 1.08 5.83
CA ALA A 91 9.42 1.16 5.19
C ALA A 91 8.47 0.05 5.68
N TYR A 92 7.19 0.37 5.81
CA TYR A 92 6.13 -0.54 6.20
C TYR A 92 4.92 -0.35 5.28
N VAL A 93 4.30 -1.44 4.86
CA VAL A 93 3.19 -1.44 3.89
C VAL A 93 1.91 -1.94 4.55
N THR A 94 0.87 -1.14 4.44
CA THR A 94 -0.49 -1.44 4.90
C THR A 94 -1.54 -1.07 3.86
N ALA A 95 -2.81 -1.31 4.13
CA ALA A 95 -3.93 -0.93 3.29
C ALA A 95 -5.16 -0.56 4.12
N ALA A 96 -6.08 0.22 3.52
CA ALA A 96 -7.34 0.62 4.15
C ALA A 96 -8.24 -0.58 4.48
N VAL A 97 -8.17 -1.65 3.68
CA VAL A 97 -8.85 -2.94 3.97
C VAL A 97 -7.90 -4.12 3.77
N ARG A 98 -8.15 -5.20 4.51
CA ARG A 98 -7.26 -6.39 4.58
C ARG A 98 -7.62 -7.50 3.60
N CYS A 99 -8.79 -7.44 2.99
CA CYS A 99 -9.30 -8.41 2.04
C CYS A 99 -9.51 -7.75 0.68
N ALA A 100 -9.36 -8.51 -0.40
CA ALA A 100 -9.71 -8.03 -1.74
C ALA A 100 -11.23 -7.78 -1.83
N PRO A 101 -11.67 -6.55 -2.14
CA PRO A 101 -13.08 -6.27 -2.35
C PRO A 101 -13.49 -6.57 -3.79
N PRO A 102 -14.76 -6.92 -4.06
CA PRO A 102 -15.27 -7.06 -5.42
C PRO A 102 -15.00 -5.79 -6.26
N GLY A 103 -14.45 -5.97 -7.46
CA GLY A 103 -14.16 -4.85 -8.36
C GLY A 103 -13.22 -3.77 -7.80
N ASN A 104 -12.41 -4.09 -6.80
CA ASN A 104 -11.55 -3.13 -6.06
C ASN A 104 -12.34 -1.97 -5.42
N LYS A 105 -13.59 -2.19 -5.05
CA LYS A 105 -14.48 -1.18 -4.46
C LYS A 105 -14.98 -1.66 -3.10
N PRO A 106 -14.29 -1.36 -2.00
CA PRO A 106 -14.75 -1.70 -0.66
C PRO A 106 -15.99 -0.88 -0.30
N LEU A 107 -16.93 -1.51 0.42
CA LEU A 107 -18.09 -0.82 0.99
C LEU A 107 -17.66 0.10 2.15
N PRO A 108 -18.42 1.17 2.45
CA PRO A 108 -18.15 2.03 3.60
C PRO A 108 -18.06 1.25 4.93
N SER A 109 -18.92 0.25 5.14
CA SER A 109 -18.90 -0.64 6.31
C SER A 109 -17.62 -1.48 6.38
N GLU A 110 -17.08 -1.93 5.25
CA GLU A 110 -15.84 -2.69 5.19
C GLU A 110 -14.63 -1.82 5.53
N LEU A 111 -14.61 -0.59 5.03
CA LEU A 111 -13.60 0.41 5.40
C LEU A 111 -13.66 0.73 6.90
N HIS A 112 -14.87 0.90 7.45
CA HIS A 112 -15.06 1.13 8.89
C HIS A 112 -14.56 -0.05 9.72
N ASN A 113 -14.96 -1.27 9.40
CA ASN A 113 -14.57 -2.48 10.13
C ASN A 113 -13.05 -2.73 10.10
N CYS A 114 -12.37 -2.35 9.00
CA CYS A 114 -10.92 -2.50 8.86
C CYS A 114 -10.13 -1.33 9.46
N SER A 115 -10.75 -0.18 9.75
CA SER A 115 -10.05 1.02 10.25
C SER A 115 -9.27 0.77 11.54
N ARG A 116 -9.76 -0.13 12.41
CA ARG A 116 -9.09 -0.51 13.66
C ARG A 116 -7.64 -1.01 13.45
N TYR A 117 -7.35 -1.65 12.32
CA TYR A 117 -5.99 -2.11 12.03
C TYR A 117 -5.05 -0.92 11.78
N LEU A 118 -5.49 0.04 10.96
CA LEU A 118 -4.69 1.25 10.71
C LEU A 118 -4.52 2.09 11.99
N VAL A 119 -5.56 2.19 12.85
CA VAL A 119 -5.45 2.84 14.17
C VAL A 119 -4.38 2.18 15.02
N SER A 120 -4.36 0.84 15.10
CA SER A 120 -3.38 0.09 15.87
C SER A 120 -1.96 0.26 15.32
N GLU A 121 -1.83 0.20 14.00
CA GLU A 121 -0.53 0.36 13.33
C GLU A 121 0.07 1.75 13.53
N LEU A 122 -0.74 2.81 13.44
CA LEU A 122 -0.27 4.18 13.69
C LEU A 122 0.18 4.40 15.14
N LYS A 123 -0.33 3.60 16.10
CA LYS A 123 0.13 3.59 17.49
C LYS A 123 1.41 2.79 17.69
N LEU A 124 1.55 1.66 17.00
CA LEU A 124 2.69 0.74 17.14
C LEU A 124 3.92 1.22 16.36
N LEU A 125 3.72 1.89 15.23
CA LEU A 125 4.78 2.41 14.37
C LEU A 125 5.14 3.85 14.80
N ASP A 126 5.68 4.01 16.01
CA ASP A 126 5.98 5.29 16.65
C ASP A 126 7.08 6.11 15.94
N LYS A 127 7.94 5.44 15.16
CA LYS A 127 9.01 6.07 14.39
C LYS A 127 8.57 6.64 13.04
N VAL A 128 7.31 6.43 12.63
CA VAL A 128 6.81 6.95 11.34
C VAL A 128 6.86 8.49 11.31
N ARG A 129 7.52 9.02 10.28
CA ARG A 129 7.65 10.45 9.96
C ARG A 129 6.97 10.82 8.66
N VAL A 130 6.97 9.89 7.69
CA VAL A 130 6.33 10.06 6.39
C VAL A 130 5.25 9.01 6.20
N VAL A 131 4.06 9.45 5.81
CA VAL A 131 2.96 8.59 5.37
C VAL A 131 2.72 8.82 3.89
N LEU A 132 2.90 7.79 3.07
CA LEU A 132 2.65 7.82 1.64
C LEU A 132 1.32 7.11 1.34
N ALA A 133 0.28 7.88 1.03
CA ALA A 133 -1.03 7.36 0.68
C ALA A 133 -1.14 7.10 -0.84
N LEU A 134 -1.38 5.85 -1.21
CA LEU A 134 -1.50 5.39 -2.59
C LEU A 134 -2.98 5.34 -3.01
N GLY A 135 -3.42 6.36 -3.73
CA GLY A 135 -4.81 6.56 -4.15
C GLY A 135 -5.68 7.25 -3.10
N LYS A 136 -6.83 7.73 -3.58
CA LYS A 136 -7.75 8.51 -2.73
C LYS A 136 -8.26 7.72 -1.50
N ILE A 137 -8.53 6.42 -1.65
CA ILE A 137 -9.08 5.62 -0.54
C ILE A 137 -8.04 5.46 0.59
N GLY A 138 -6.75 5.23 0.26
CA GLY A 138 -5.66 5.20 1.25
C GLY A 138 -5.49 6.55 1.96
N PHE A 139 -5.56 7.65 1.20
CA PHE A 139 -5.51 9.00 1.72
C PHE A 139 -6.68 9.30 2.67
N ASP A 140 -7.92 9.01 2.24
CA ASP A 140 -9.10 9.22 3.06
C ASP A 140 -9.12 8.32 4.32
N ALA A 141 -8.57 7.11 4.23
CA ALA A 141 -8.44 6.21 5.37
C ALA A 141 -7.50 6.82 6.44
N TYR A 142 -6.35 7.35 6.03
CA TYR A 142 -5.44 8.05 6.95
C TYR A 142 -6.11 9.28 7.56
N CYS A 143 -6.72 10.14 6.75
CA CYS A 143 -7.41 11.35 7.24
C CYS A 143 -8.51 11.02 8.25
N ARG A 144 -9.33 9.99 8.00
CA ARG A 144 -10.37 9.56 8.95
C ARG A 144 -9.78 9.03 10.25
N THR A 145 -8.70 8.27 10.18
CA THR A 145 -8.05 7.67 11.36
C THR A 145 -7.40 8.72 12.26
N THR A 146 -6.84 9.78 11.67
CA THR A 146 -6.16 10.85 12.40
C THR A 146 -7.06 12.05 12.72
N GLY A 147 -8.27 12.09 12.18
CA GLY A 147 -9.18 13.24 12.32
C GLY A 147 -8.78 14.44 11.45
N ALA A 148 -7.82 14.29 10.54
CA ALA A 148 -7.40 15.36 9.63
C ALA A 148 -8.54 15.79 8.70
N LYS A 149 -8.81 17.08 8.62
CA LYS A 149 -9.93 17.67 7.86
C LYS A 149 -9.42 18.67 6.82
N ARG A 150 -10.25 18.90 5.80
CA ARG A 150 -10.03 19.92 4.74
C ARG A 150 -8.78 19.68 3.90
N LEU A 151 -8.30 18.43 3.80
CA LEU A 151 -7.21 18.06 2.93
C LEU A 151 -7.73 17.60 1.56
N VAL A 152 -7.07 18.01 0.49
CA VAL A 152 -7.46 17.70 -0.88
C VAL A 152 -6.50 16.65 -1.45
N PHE A 153 -7.04 15.50 -1.88
CA PHE A 153 -6.24 14.48 -2.53
C PHE A 153 -5.76 14.95 -3.92
N GLY A 154 -4.47 14.85 -4.16
CA GLY A 154 -3.84 15.08 -5.46
C GLY A 154 -2.49 14.38 -5.52
N HIS A 155 -2.03 13.99 -6.74
CA HIS A 155 -0.71 13.40 -6.88
C HIS A 155 0.37 14.41 -6.50
N GLY A 156 1.28 14.04 -5.58
CA GLY A 156 2.33 14.91 -5.06
C GLY A 156 1.86 15.90 -3.99
N ALA A 157 0.58 15.89 -3.60
CA ALA A 157 0.11 16.71 -2.49
C ALA A 157 0.84 16.33 -1.20
N ARG A 158 1.22 17.35 -0.42
CA ARG A 158 2.00 17.24 0.82
C ARG A 158 1.35 18.05 1.92
N TYR A 159 1.22 17.44 3.10
CA TYR A 159 0.65 18.07 4.31
C TYR A 159 1.50 17.73 5.52
N ASN A 160 1.74 18.69 6.38
CA ASN A 160 2.37 18.48 7.68
C ASN A 160 1.28 18.30 8.73
N LEU A 161 1.27 17.19 9.44
CA LEU A 161 0.23 16.78 10.39
C LEU A 161 0.90 16.17 11.63
N ASP A 162 0.81 16.83 12.76
CA ASP A 162 1.25 16.33 14.08
C ASP A 162 2.67 15.69 14.04
N GLY A 163 3.64 16.41 13.47
CA GLY A 163 5.03 15.94 13.35
C GLY A 163 5.26 14.89 12.27
N LYS A 164 4.26 14.55 11.46
CA LYS A 164 4.38 13.66 10.32
C LYS A 164 4.06 14.37 9.00
N VAL A 165 4.67 13.90 7.92
CA VAL A 165 4.38 14.40 6.56
C VAL A 165 3.49 13.39 5.84
N LEU A 166 2.27 13.80 5.49
CA LEU A 166 1.40 13.03 4.59
C LEU A 166 1.71 13.41 3.14
N LEU A 167 2.13 12.44 2.35
CA LEU A 167 2.28 12.53 0.90
C LEU A 167 1.18 11.74 0.21
N ALA A 168 0.65 12.25 -0.90
CA ALA A 168 -0.36 11.56 -1.68
C ALA A 168 0.16 11.23 -3.09
N SER A 169 -0.14 10.04 -3.57
CA SER A 169 0.15 9.62 -4.95
C SER A 169 -1.07 8.98 -5.59
N TYR A 170 -1.20 9.09 -6.91
CA TYR A 170 -2.07 8.20 -7.64
C TYR A 170 -1.65 6.76 -7.42
N HIS A 171 -2.62 5.84 -7.37
CA HIS A 171 -2.35 4.41 -7.23
C HIS A 171 -1.71 3.84 -8.51
N PRO A 172 -0.68 2.95 -8.43
CA PRO A 172 -0.01 2.40 -9.60
C PRO A 172 -0.83 1.27 -10.25
N SER A 173 -2.15 1.48 -10.39
CA SER A 173 -3.04 0.57 -11.10
C SER A 173 -2.78 0.61 -12.61
N ARG A 174 -3.04 -0.51 -13.30
CA ARG A 174 -2.96 -0.58 -14.77
C ARG A 174 -3.72 0.55 -15.45
N GLN A 175 -4.89 0.93 -14.92
CA GLN A 175 -5.65 2.06 -15.45
C GLN A 175 -4.84 3.36 -15.44
N ASN A 176 -4.18 3.69 -14.33
CA ASN A 176 -3.41 4.93 -14.23
C ASN A 176 -2.09 4.86 -15.00
N THR A 177 -1.42 3.71 -15.02
CA THR A 177 -0.11 3.56 -15.69
C THR A 177 -0.26 3.46 -17.20
N ASN A 178 -1.22 2.69 -17.71
CA ASN A 178 -1.43 2.51 -19.14
C ASN A 178 -2.00 3.77 -19.82
N THR A 179 -2.76 4.61 -19.09
CA THR A 179 -3.29 5.88 -19.61
C THR A 179 -2.33 7.05 -19.47
N GLY A 180 -1.14 6.84 -18.89
CA GLY A 180 -0.18 7.92 -18.63
C GLY A 180 -0.58 8.88 -17.51
N ARG A 181 -1.71 8.65 -16.82
CA ARG A 181 -2.12 9.45 -15.64
C ARG A 181 -1.07 9.38 -14.53
N LEU A 182 -0.40 8.24 -14.38
CA LEU A 182 0.76 8.05 -13.54
C LEU A 182 1.92 7.54 -14.39
N THR A 183 2.93 8.37 -14.60
CA THR A 183 4.17 7.96 -15.25
C THR A 183 5.21 7.45 -14.24
N TRP A 184 6.20 6.68 -14.69
CA TRP A 184 7.31 6.21 -13.84
C TRP A 184 8.03 7.37 -13.16
N LYS A 185 8.31 8.45 -13.90
CA LYS A 185 8.97 9.66 -13.37
C LYS A 185 8.17 10.30 -12.23
N MET A 186 6.84 10.42 -12.37
CA MET A 186 5.95 10.92 -11.33
C MET A 186 5.97 10.00 -10.11
N TRP A 187 5.84 8.69 -10.33
CA TRP A 187 5.84 7.67 -9.29
C TRP A 187 7.13 7.67 -8.48
N LEU A 188 8.27 7.60 -9.14
CA LEU A 188 9.58 7.60 -8.49
C LEU A 188 9.85 8.90 -7.70
N LYS A 189 9.34 10.04 -8.18
CA LYS A 189 9.48 11.33 -7.50
C LYS A 189 8.89 11.31 -6.09
N VAL A 190 7.73 10.68 -5.84
CA VAL A 190 7.15 10.66 -4.49
C VAL A 190 7.99 9.82 -3.51
N PHE A 191 8.63 8.74 -3.98
CA PHE A 191 9.55 7.95 -3.15
C PHE A 191 10.86 8.69 -2.85
N ARG A 192 11.43 9.37 -3.85
CA ARG A 192 12.59 10.24 -3.66
C ARG A 192 12.28 11.39 -2.70
N THR A 193 11.11 12.00 -2.80
CA THR A 193 10.64 13.02 -1.85
C THR A 193 10.51 12.44 -0.44
N SER A 194 9.94 11.24 -0.29
CA SER A 194 9.86 10.55 1.00
C SER A 194 11.24 10.33 1.60
N ARG A 195 12.21 9.86 0.80
CA ARG A 195 13.59 9.64 1.26
C ARG A 195 14.25 10.94 1.68
N ALA A 196 14.17 12.01 0.88
CA ALA A 196 14.75 13.30 1.19
C ALA A 196 14.21 13.91 2.50
N ILE A 197 12.88 13.75 2.77
CA ILE A 197 12.29 14.20 4.04
C ILE A 197 12.92 13.44 5.22
N LEU A 198 13.06 12.11 5.10
CA LEU A 198 13.60 11.26 6.15
C LEU A 198 15.10 11.45 6.39
N GLU A 199 15.85 11.93 5.40
CA GLU A 199 17.27 12.26 5.52
C GLU A 199 17.45 13.63 6.24
N ASN A 200 16.64 14.61 5.89
CA ASN A 200 16.67 15.94 6.56
C ASN A 200 16.21 15.89 8.03
N ASP A 201 15.41 14.88 8.42
CA ASP A 201 14.96 14.69 9.81
C ASP A 201 16.07 14.07 10.71
N ARG A 202 17.22 13.72 10.14
CA ARG A 202 18.41 13.21 10.85
C ARG A 202 19.45 14.29 11.16
N ALA A 203 19.36 15.44 10.49
CA ALA A 203 20.26 16.58 10.65
C ALA A 203 19.77 17.54 11.73
#